data_776a668848de10bed691d910c53cb094
#
_entry.id   776a668848de10bed691d910c53cb094
#
_cell.length_a   1.000
_cell.length_b   1.000
_cell.length_c   1.000
_cell.angle_alpha   90.00
_cell.angle_beta   90.00
_cell.angle_gamma   90.00
#
_symmetry.space_group_name_H-M   'P 1'
#
loop_
_entity.id
_entity.type
_entity.pdbx_description
1 polymer ?
#
loop_
_entity_poly.entity_id
_entity_poly.type
_entity_poly.pdbx_seq_one_letter_code
_entity_poly.pdbx_strand_id
1 'polypeptide(L)'
;MKSWILKNYEMILTVLISIMICTTRSSMAFGNLIYGLIVLITLLTWWYKRDEVSIPNSIRQYGWAYLGMLLCILPSAFISDDIRVTTKYFFNIWIWKVLIIVPILLFIKSSRKLYTILSIFFVYIGIDALSAFVQYLLGYNVGTEGRAGGVINGSMMGLAMLLTLAFPLALITVYDKTFPSYVKKSAVFSLFSIVLGMLGNQSRGSWLFNGINGVLITLRYSFVNIRYLLVLLVAAIGISFVFTSNQAYMARFKSTFNITTDGSNLGRIYVWESDRRMIKDHPVIGVGPGLWQKIYREQYK
;
A
#
# COMPACT_ATOMS: atom_id res chain seq x y z
N MET A 1 -11.95 -34.60 -5.80
CA MET A 1 -11.42 -33.22 -5.95
C MET A 1 -12.23 -32.21 -5.13
N LYS A 2 -13.57 -32.13 -5.28
CA LYS A 2 -14.45 -31.20 -4.55
C LYS A 2 -14.31 -31.29 -3.03
N SER A 3 -14.39 -32.48 -2.45
CA SER A 3 -14.26 -32.71 -1.00
C SER A 3 -12.89 -32.32 -0.45
N TRP A 4 -11.82 -32.51 -1.23
CA TRP A 4 -10.46 -32.14 -0.87
C TRP A 4 -10.29 -30.62 -0.81
N ILE A 5 -10.80 -29.86 -1.80
CA ILE A 5 -10.78 -28.38 -1.83
C ILE A 5 -11.51 -27.84 -0.61
N LEU A 6 -12.71 -28.34 -0.33
CA LEU A 6 -13.50 -27.88 0.82
C LEU A 6 -12.87 -28.23 2.18
N LYS A 7 -12.02 -29.23 2.25
CA LYS A 7 -11.25 -29.57 3.46
C LYS A 7 -10.02 -28.66 3.63
N ASN A 8 -9.39 -28.23 2.53
CA ASN A 8 -8.10 -27.53 2.53
C ASN A 8 -8.19 -26.06 2.07
N TYR A 9 -9.39 -25.49 1.95
CA TYR A 9 -9.61 -24.15 1.38
C TYR A 9 -8.76 -23.05 2.04
N GLU A 10 -8.62 -23.07 3.36
CA GLU A 10 -7.79 -22.09 4.05
C GLU A 10 -6.31 -22.16 3.64
N MET A 11 -5.77 -23.38 3.48
CA MET A 11 -4.39 -23.56 3.04
C MET A 11 -4.23 -23.08 1.59
N ILE A 12 -5.17 -23.44 0.72
CA ILE A 12 -5.15 -23.03 -0.68
C ILE A 12 -5.23 -21.50 -0.79
N LEU A 13 -6.14 -20.85 -0.06
CA LEU A 13 -6.25 -19.39 -0.05
C LEU A 13 -4.99 -18.74 0.49
N THR A 14 -4.40 -19.27 1.56
CA THR A 14 -3.13 -18.77 2.12
C THR A 14 -2.01 -18.81 1.09
N VAL A 15 -1.86 -19.94 0.38
CA VAL A 15 -0.84 -20.11 -0.67
C VAL A 15 -1.10 -19.15 -1.82
N LEU A 16 -2.31 -19.08 -2.33
CA LEU A 16 -2.65 -18.20 -3.46
C LEU A 16 -2.47 -16.72 -3.12
N ILE A 17 -2.87 -16.28 -1.93
CA ILE A 17 -2.66 -14.90 -1.47
C ILE A 17 -1.16 -14.60 -1.35
N SER A 18 -0.38 -15.55 -0.84
CA SER A 18 1.07 -15.42 -0.74
C SER A 18 1.73 -15.29 -2.12
N ILE A 19 1.33 -16.13 -3.08
CA ILE A 19 1.80 -16.04 -4.47
C ILE A 19 1.38 -14.70 -5.08
N MET A 20 0.14 -14.28 -4.87
CA MET A 20 -0.36 -12.99 -5.37
C MET A 20 0.49 -11.82 -4.85
N ILE A 21 0.81 -11.78 -3.56
CA ILE A 21 1.68 -10.75 -2.96
C ILE A 21 3.02 -10.70 -3.69
N CYS A 22 3.63 -11.87 -3.96
CA CYS A 22 4.93 -11.96 -4.60
C CYS A 22 4.92 -11.65 -6.11
N THR A 23 3.78 -11.74 -6.77
CA THR A 23 3.72 -11.70 -8.25
C THR A 23 3.00 -10.50 -8.83
N THR A 24 2.10 -9.86 -8.09
CA THR A 24 1.26 -8.76 -8.60
C THR A 24 2.08 -7.60 -9.17
N ARG A 25 3.26 -7.37 -8.67
CA ARG A 25 4.15 -6.29 -9.11
C ARG A 25 5.09 -6.70 -10.24
N SER A 26 5.46 -7.98 -10.28
CA SER A 26 6.34 -8.52 -11.34
C SER A 26 5.58 -8.78 -12.63
N SER A 27 4.32 -9.23 -12.53
CA SER A 27 3.47 -9.53 -13.69
C SER A 27 2.00 -9.25 -13.35
N MET A 28 1.45 -8.19 -13.94
CA MET A 28 0.02 -7.87 -13.79
C MET A 28 -0.89 -9.00 -14.29
N ALA A 29 -0.53 -9.63 -15.40
CA ALA A 29 -1.34 -10.71 -16.00
C ALA A 29 -1.41 -11.90 -15.06
N PHE A 30 -0.26 -12.35 -14.54
CA PHE A 30 -0.17 -13.47 -13.62
C PHE A 30 -0.84 -13.14 -12.27
N GLY A 31 -0.62 -11.94 -11.75
CA GLY A 31 -1.30 -11.45 -10.54
C GLY A 31 -2.82 -11.47 -10.67
N ASN A 32 -3.37 -11.03 -11.81
CA ASN A 32 -4.81 -11.05 -12.07
C ASN A 32 -5.36 -12.48 -12.22
N LEU A 33 -4.59 -13.41 -12.80
CA LEU A 33 -4.97 -14.82 -12.87
C LEU A 33 -5.08 -15.43 -11.48
N ILE A 34 -4.06 -15.26 -10.64
CA ILE A 34 -4.08 -15.75 -9.24
C ILE A 34 -5.24 -15.09 -8.47
N TYR A 35 -5.47 -13.80 -8.67
CA TYR A 35 -6.59 -13.09 -8.08
C TYR A 35 -7.94 -13.71 -8.48
N GLY A 36 -8.14 -14.01 -9.76
CA GLY A 36 -9.34 -14.70 -10.26
C GLY A 36 -9.54 -16.06 -9.60
N LEU A 37 -8.46 -16.83 -9.40
CA LEU A 37 -8.51 -18.12 -8.69
C LEU A 37 -8.91 -17.93 -7.21
N ILE A 38 -8.39 -16.92 -6.53
CA ILE A 38 -8.77 -16.61 -5.16
C ILE A 38 -10.27 -16.31 -5.07
N VAL A 39 -10.78 -15.44 -5.95
CA VAL A 39 -12.21 -15.10 -6.00
C VAL A 39 -13.06 -16.33 -6.28
N LEU A 40 -12.68 -17.16 -7.26
CA LEU A 40 -13.39 -18.40 -7.58
C LEU A 40 -13.48 -19.35 -6.37
N ILE A 41 -12.34 -19.60 -5.71
CA ILE A 41 -12.32 -20.49 -4.53
C ILE A 41 -13.11 -19.88 -3.38
N THR A 42 -13.07 -18.58 -3.20
CA THR A 42 -13.87 -17.86 -2.20
C THR A 42 -15.36 -18.05 -2.45
N LEU A 43 -15.83 -17.87 -3.69
CA LEU A 43 -17.22 -18.06 -4.09
C LEU A 43 -17.66 -19.52 -3.92
N LEU A 44 -16.83 -20.47 -4.34
CA LEU A 44 -17.11 -21.91 -4.15
C LEU A 44 -17.21 -22.25 -2.65
N THR A 45 -16.29 -21.75 -1.85
CA THR A 45 -16.31 -21.99 -0.40
C THR A 45 -17.52 -21.34 0.24
N TRP A 46 -17.88 -20.12 -0.16
CA TRP A 46 -19.10 -19.44 0.28
C TRP A 46 -20.34 -20.27 -0.05
N TRP A 47 -20.48 -20.73 -1.28
CA TRP A 47 -21.63 -21.51 -1.73
C TRP A 47 -21.84 -22.78 -0.92
N TYR A 48 -20.75 -23.49 -0.56
CA TYR A 48 -20.83 -24.76 0.15
C TYR A 48 -20.84 -24.64 1.67
N LYS A 49 -20.31 -23.55 2.22
CA LYS A 49 -20.13 -23.36 3.67
C LYS A 49 -20.83 -22.10 4.19
N ARG A 50 -21.79 -21.58 3.46
CA ARG A 50 -22.48 -20.33 3.86
C ARG A 50 -23.08 -20.39 5.27
N ASP A 51 -23.58 -21.55 5.68
CA ASP A 51 -24.20 -21.76 6.97
C ASP A 51 -23.18 -21.82 8.12
N GLU A 52 -21.91 -22.07 7.82
CA GLU A 52 -20.79 -22.06 8.78
C GLU A 52 -20.12 -20.68 8.90
N VAL A 53 -20.44 -19.74 7.99
CA VAL A 53 -19.79 -18.41 7.93
C VAL A 53 -20.60 -17.42 8.77
N SER A 54 -20.08 -17.09 9.94
CA SER A 54 -20.59 -15.98 10.74
C SER A 54 -19.81 -14.71 10.44
N ILE A 55 -20.48 -13.62 10.07
CA ILE A 55 -19.86 -12.31 9.87
C ILE A 55 -19.86 -11.58 11.20
N PRO A 56 -18.68 -11.31 11.80
CA PRO A 56 -18.60 -10.55 13.04
C PRO A 56 -19.24 -9.16 12.90
N ASN A 57 -19.85 -8.65 13.98
CA ASN A 57 -20.53 -7.34 13.94
C ASN A 57 -19.61 -6.20 13.52
N SER A 58 -18.34 -6.22 13.92
CA SER A 58 -17.35 -5.24 13.48
C SER A 58 -17.17 -5.24 11.97
N ILE A 59 -17.00 -6.41 11.35
CA ILE A 59 -16.85 -6.53 9.89
C ILE A 59 -18.12 -6.05 9.19
N ARG A 60 -19.30 -6.36 9.74
CA ARG A 60 -20.59 -5.91 9.20
C ARG A 60 -20.70 -4.39 9.22
N GLN A 61 -20.26 -3.71 10.28
CA GLN A 61 -20.25 -2.25 10.37
C GLN A 61 -19.36 -1.62 9.30
N TYR A 62 -18.13 -2.14 9.11
CA TYR A 62 -17.25 -1.69 8.02
C TYR A 62 -17.84 -1.97 6.64
N GLY A 63 -18.53 -3.09 6.47
CA GLY A 63 -19.27 -3.44 5.24
C GLY A 63 -20.36 -2.41 4.90
N TRP A 64 -21.14 -1.98 5.89
CA TRP A 64 -22.15 -0.93 5.71
C TRP A 64 -21.53 0.43 5.38
N ALA A 65 -20.44 0.81 6.05
CA ALA A 65 -19.73 2.05 5.74
C ALA A 65 -19.18 2.03 4.31
N TYR A 66 -18.62 0.89 3.90
CA TYR A 66 -18.11 0.70 2.53
C TYR A 66 -19.25 0.76 1.50
N LEU A 67 -20.38 0.11 1.76
CA LEU A 67 -21.55 0.18 0.89
C LEU A 67 -22.08 1.61 0.76
N GLY A 68 -22.15 2.36 1.87
CA GLY A 68 -22.51 3.78 1.84
C GLY A 68 -21.59 4.60 0.96
N MET A 69 -20.28 4.39 1.05
CA MET A 69 -19.30 5.03 0.17
C MET A 69 -19.51 4.65 -1.31
N LEU A 70 -19.77 3.38 -1.62
CA LEU A 70 -20.06 2.94 -2.99
C LEU A 70 -21.32 3.61 -3.55
N LEU A 71 -22.37 3.73 -2.75
CA LEU A 71 -23.62 4.40 -3.13
C LEU A 71 -23.41 5.88 -3.42
N CYS A 72 -22.49 6.56 -2.71
CA CYS A 72 -22.12 7.95 -3.00
C CYS A 72 -21.34 8.10 -4.33
N ILE A 73 -20.50 7.13 -4.69
CA ILE A 73 -19.69 7.17 -5.92
C ILE A 73 -20.50 6.72 -7.14
N LEU A 74 -21.48 5.85 -6.93
CA LEU A 74 -22.27 5.21 -7.99
C LEU A 74 -22.90 6.23 -8.98
N PRO A 75 -23.56 7.32 -8.54
CA PRO A 75 -24.13 8.31 -9.44
C PRO A 75 -23.08 8.91 -10.38
N SER A 76 -21.88 9.21 -9.87
CA SER A 76 -20.77 9.74 -10.65
C SER A 76 -20.32 8.77 -11.76
N ALA A 77 -20.43 7.46 -11.53
CA ALA A 77 -20.06 6.46 -12.52
C ALA A 77 -21.07 6.34 -13.68
N PHE A 78 -22.36 6.60 -13.41
CA PHE A 78 -23.43 6.41 -14.40
C PHE A 78 -23.94 7.71 -15.08
N ILE A 79 -23.64 8.88 -14.51
CA ILE A 79 -24.12 10.18 -15.04
C ILE A 79 -22.98 10.95 -15.75
N SER A 80 -21.79 10.40 -15.83
CA SER A 80 -20.62 11.03 -16.45
C SER A 80 -20.69 11.02 -18.00
N ASP A 81 -19.88 11.87 -18.64
CA ASP A 81 -19.79 12.00 -20.10
C ASP A 81 -19.36 10.71 -20.82
N ASP A 82 -18.66 9.80 -20.14
CA ASP A 82 -18.25 8.51 -20.69
C ASP A 82 -18.59 7.37 -19.74
N ILE A 83 -19.85 6.97 -19.75
CA ILE A 83 -20.41 5.93 -18.89
C ILE A 83 -19.61 4.61 -18.99
N ARG A 84 -19.11 4.27 -20.18
CA ARG A 84 -18.37 3.01 -20.39
C ARG A 84 -17.04 3.00 -19.63
N VAL A 85 -16.31 4.10 -19.71
CA VAL A 85 -15.02 4.23 -19.02
C VAL A 85 -15.22 4.29 -17.51
N THR A 86 -16.14 5.11 -17.04
CA THR A 86 -16.39 5.33 -15.60
C THR A 86 -16.96 4.09 -14.92
N THR A 87 -17.92 3.43 -15.54
CA THR A 87 -18.48 2.17 -15.01
C THR A 87 -17.41 1.08 -14.94
N LYS A 88 -16.61 0.89 -16.00
CA LYS A 88 -15.50 -0.06 -16.01
C LYS A 88 -14.50 0.25 -14.90
N TYR A 89 -14.14 1.53 -14.72
CA TYR A 89 -13.21 1.96 -13.70
C TYR A 89 -13.78 1.75 -12.29
N PHE A 90 -15.05 2.10 -12.07
CA PHE A 90 -15.77 1.88 -10.81
C PHE A 90 -15.74 0.41 -10.40
N PHE A 91 -16.19 -0.50 -11.30
CA PHE A 91 -16.19 -1.92 -10.98
C PHE A 91 -14.79 -2.49 -10.76
N ASN A 92 -13.80 -2.07 -11.55
CA ASN A 92 -12.44 -2.58 -11.41
C ASN A 92 -11.77 -2.12 -10.11
N ILE A 93 -11.88 -0.86 -9.74
CA ILE A 93 -11.18 -0.31 -8.57
C ILE A 93 -11.96 -0.54 -7.28
N TRP A 94 -13.25 -0.25 -7.29
CA TRP A 94 -14.05 -0.23 -6.06
C TRP A 94 -14.75 -1.55 -5.75
N ILE A 95 -15.00 -2.39 -6.72
CA ILE A 95 -15.60 -3.69 -6.47
C ILE A 95 -14.56 -4.79 -6.59
N TRP A 96 -13.98 -4.97 -7.79
CA TRP A 96 -13.09 -6.08 -8.08
C TRP A 96 -11.90 -6.14 -7.12
N LYS A 97 -11.12 -5.07 -7.00
CA LYS A 97 -9.90 -5.08 -6.17
C LYS A 97 -10.15 -5.25 -4.67
N VAL A 98 -11.34 -4.91 -4.20
CA VAL A 98 -11.68 -5.02 -2.77
C VAL A 98 -12.13 -6.43 -2.39
N LEU A 99 -12.55 -7.26 -3.35
CA LEU A 99 -12.98 -8.63 -3.08
C LEU A 99 -11.92 -9.50 -2.39
N ILE A 100 -10.62 -9.15 -2.50
CA ILE A 100 -9.55 -9.87 -1.80
C ILE A 100 -9.65 -9.81 -0.27
N ILE A 101 -10.35 -8.82 0.24
CA ILE A 101 -10.56 -8.66 1.69
C ILE A 101 -11.47 -9.78 2.21
N VAL A 102 -12.43 -10.23 1.40
CA VAL A 102 -13.41 -11.25 1.78
C VAL A 102 -12.78 -12.59 2.21
N PRO A 103 -11.89 -13.22 1.41
CA PRO A 103 -11.25 -14.46 1.84
C PRO A 103 -10.39 -14.28 3.10
N ILE A 104 -9.72 -13.16 3.24
CA ILE A 104 -8.86 -12.88 4.40
C ILE A 104 -9.71 -12.78 5.67
N LEU A 105 -10.81 -12.01 5.63
CA LEU A 105 -11.62 -11.75 6.81
C LEU A 105 -12.57 -12.89 7.18
N LEU A 106 -13.14 -13.61 6.20
CA LEU A 106 -14.21 -14.57 6.45
C LEU A 106 -13.75 -16.03 6.40
N PHE A 107 -12.72 -16.34 5.61
CA PHE A 107 -12.33 -17.72 5.33
C PHE A 107 -10.99 -18.14 5.90
N ILE A 108 -10.09 -17.21 6.25
CA ILE A 108 -8.83 -17.53 6.92
C ILE A 108 -9.01 -17.31 8.42
N LYS A 109 -9.44 -18.36 9.13
CA LYS A 109 -9.70 -18.31 10.59
C LYS A 109 -8.44 -18.57 11.41
N SER A 110 -7.44 -19.25 10.85
CA SER A 110 -6.21 -19.61 11.54
C SER A 110 -5.25 -18.42 11.65
N SER A 111 -5.00 -17.92 12.85
CA SER A 111 -4.01 -16.86 13.12
C SER A 111 -2.64 -17.22 12.57
N ARG A 112 -2.22 -18.51 12.64
CA ARG A 112 -0.95 -18.97 12.08
C ARG A 112 -0.85 -18.71 10.58
N LYS A 113 -1.93 -18.91 9.83
CA LYS A 113 -1.98 -18.67 8.37
C LYS A 113 -1.93 -17.18 8.05
N LEU A 114 -2.64 -16.34 8.81
CA LEU A 114 -2.56 -14.88 8.69
C LEU A 114 -1.14 -14.39 8.98
N TYR A 115 -0.50 -14.91 10.02
CA TYR A 115 0.89 -14.59 10.34
C TYR A 115 1.87 -15.03 9.25
N THR A 116 1.59 -16.15 8.57
CA THR A 116 2.40 -16.60 7.42
C THR A 116 2.28 -15.62 6.26
N ILE A 117 1.07 -15.19 5.90
CA ILE A 117 0.83 -14.19 4.85
C ILE A 117 1.57 -12.88 5.18
N LEU A 118 1.45 -12.43 6.44
CA LEU A 118 2.11 -11.22 6.90
C LEU A 118 3.64 -11.31 6.84
N SER A 119 4.20 -12.47 7.23
CA SER A 119 5.65 -12.70 7.13
C SER A 119 6.15 -12.68 5.69
N ILE A 120 5.40 -13.29 4.76
CA ILE A 120 5.73 -13.29 3.33
C ILE A 120 5.67 -11.88 2.78
N PHE A 121 4.66 -11.11 3.16
CA PHE A 121 4.55 -9.69 2.79
C PHE A 121 5.77 -8.88 3.24
N PHE A 122 6.22 -9.04 4.49
CA PHE A 122 7.39 -8.35 5.00
C PHE A 122 8.68 -8.76 4.28
N VAL A 123 8.88 -10.05 4.04
CA VAL A 123 10.06 -10.54 3.31
C VAL A 123 10.08 -10.00 1.88
N TYR A 124 8.94 -10.07 1.19
CA TYR A 124 8.79 -9.56 -0.17
C TYR A 124 9.14 -8.07 -0.27
N ILE A 125 8.55 -7.23 0.59
CA ILE A 125 8.85 -5.80 0.61
C ILE A 125 10.29 -5.53 1.01
N GLY A 126 10.84 -6.31 1.96
CA GLY A 126 12.23 -6.18 2.36
C GLY A 126 13.19 -6.42 1.18
N ILE A 127 12.93 -7.44 0.37
CA ILE A 127 13.74 -7.75 -0.82
C ILE A 127 13.63 -6.60 -1.84
N ASP A 128 12.43 -6.09 -2.12
CA ASP A 128 12.24 -5.01 -3.08
C ASP A 128 12.89 -3.70 -2.61
N ALA A 129 12.77 -3.38 -1.32
CA ALA A 129 13.40 -2.22 -0.71
C ALA A 129 14.94 -2.30 -0.76
N LEU A 130 15.54 -3.46 -0.44
CA LEU A 130 16.97 -3.68 -0.56
C LEU A 130 17.45 -3.57 -2.01
N SER A 131 16.69 -4.14 -2.95
CA SER A 131 17.03 -4.03 -4.37
C SER A 131 17.07 -2.58 -4.85
N ALA A 132 16.15 -1.73 -4.38
CA ALA A 132 16.16 -0.31 -4.68
C ALA A 132 17.40 0.41 -4.11
N PHE A 133 17.82 0.05 -2.90
CA PHE A 133 19.05 0.59 -2.32
C PHE A 133 20.29 0.17 -3.10
N VAL A 134 20.38 -1.11 -3.49
CA VAL A 134 21.47 -1.63 -4.33
C VAL A 134 21.50 -0.96 -5.70
N GLN A 135 20.32 -0.80 -6.35
CA GLN A 135 20.20 -0.05 -7.61
C GLN A 135 20.76 1.37 -7.50
N TYR A 136 20.41 2.05 -6.41
CA TYR A 136 20.88 3.40 -6.14
C TYR A 136 22.42 3.45 -5.98
N LEU A 137 22.99 2.53 -5.19
CA LEU A 137 24.45 2.46 -4.97
C LEU A 137 25.23 2.15 -6.25
N LEU A 138 24.69 1.28 -7.10
CA LEU A 138 25.33 0.88 -8.36
C LEU A 138 25.04 1.85 -9.53
N GLY A 139 24.15 2.82 -9.35
CA GLY A 139 23.67 3.69 -10.42
C GLY A 139 22.92 2.94 -11.51
N TYR A 140 22.46 1.71 -11.24
CA TYR A 140 21.81 0.83 -12.20
C TYR A 140 20.30 0.98 -12.15
N ASN A 141 19.69 1.15 -13.34
CA ASN A 141 18.23 1.24 -13.52
C ASN A 141 17.57 2.29 -12.60
N VAL A 142 18.26 3.38 -12.36
CA VAL A 142 17.71 4.56 -11.66
C VAL A 142 17.03 5.47 -12.68
N GLY A 143 15.90 6.07 -12.27
CA GLY A 143 15.21 7.03 -13.13
C GLY A 143 16.00 8.32 -13.34
N THR A 144 15.47 9.22 -14.17
CA THR A 144 16.09 10.50 -14.55
C THR A 144 16.49 11.40 -13.37
N GLU A 145 15.86 11.20 -12.21
CA GLU A 145 16.16 11.92 -10.96
C GLU A 145 17.14 11.16 -10.04
N GLY A 146 17.81 10.11 -10.52
CA GLY A 146 18.70 9.27 -9.69
C GLY A 146 17.95 8.43 -8.64
N ARG A 147 16.66 8.15 -8.82
CA ARG A 147 15.78 7.46 -7.88
C ARG A 147 15.54 6.03 -8.30
N ALA A 148 15.66 5.09 -7.36
CA ALA A 148 15.43 3.67 -7.63
C ALA A 148 13.97 3.25 -7.40
N GLY A 149 13.48 2.34 -8.24
CA GLY A 149 12.13 1.78 -8.18
C GLY A 149 12.04 0.37 -7.60
N GLY A 150 13.19 -0.24 -7.31
CA GLY A 150 13.28 -1.65 -6.95
C GLY A 150 13.23 -2.57 -8.17
N VAL A 151 13.67 -3.81 -7.99
CA VAL A 151 13.69 -4.82 -9.07
C VAL A 151 12.31 -5.37 -9.33
N ILE A 152 11.54 -5.57 -8.28
CA ILE A 152 10.22 -6.20 -8.36
C ILE A 152 9.18 -5.19 -8.88
N ASN A 153 9.29 -3.94 -8.42
CA ASN A 153 8.28 -2.92 -8.67
C ASN A 153 8.55 -2.11 -9.95
N GLY A 154 9.82 -1.81 -10.24
CA GLY A 154 10.22 -0.97 -11.38
C GLY A 154 9.70 0.48 -11.33
N SER A 155 8.70 0.78 -10.49
CA SER A 155 8.07 2.08 -10.34
C SER A 155 8.49 2.77 -9.05
N MET A 156 9.15 3.91 -9.15
CA MET A 156 9.55 4.72 -8.00
C MET A 156 8.38 5.11 -7.09
N MET A 157 7.25 5.51 -7.69
CA MET A 157 6.03 5.87 -6.95
C MET A 157 5.38 4.66 -6.29
N GLY A 158 5.31 3.55 -7.02
CA GLY A 158 4.73 2.31 -6.51
C GLY A 158 5.53 1.75 -5.34
N LEU A 159 6.86 1.78 -5.40
CA LEU A 159 7.71 1.39 -4.28
C LEU A 159 7.49 2.33 -3.09
N ALA A 160 7.53 3.65 -3.30
CA ALA A 160 7.30 4.63 -2.23
C ALA A 160 5.99 4.38 -1.47
N MET A 161 4.89 4.08 -2.18
CA MET A 161 3.59 3.75 -1.56
C MET A 161 3.67 2.49 -0.70
N LEU A 162 4.37 1.44 -1.18
CA LEU A 162 4.54 0.20 -0.42
C LEU A 162 5.39 0.39 0.83
N LEU A 163 6.51 1.12 0.72
CA LEU A 163 7.35 1.43 1.87
C LEU A 163 6.58 2.23 2.93
N THR A 164 5.72 3.16 2.48
CA THR A 164 4.89 3.99 3.35
C THR A 164 3.83 3.17 4.09
N LEU A 165 3.25 2.15 3.44
CA LEU A 165 2.27 1.25 4.05
C LEU A 165 2.93 0.21 4.98
N ALA A 166 4.05 -0.36 4.54
CA ALA A 166 4.68 -1.46 5.24
C ALA A 166 5.45 -1.04 6.49
N PHE A 167 6.03 0.15 6.51
CA PHE A 167 6.81 0.65 7.63
C PHE A 167 6.03 0.69 8.96
N PRO A 168 4.89 1.38 9.06
CA PRO A 168 4.13 1.41 10.31
C PRO A 168 3.62 0.03 10.72
N LEU A 169 3.20 -0.80 9.76
CA LEU A 169 2.75 -2.16 10.04
C LEU A 169 3.88 -3.03 10.61
N ALA A 170 5.08 -2.96 10.04
CA ALA A 170 6.25 -3.68 10.52
C ALA A 170 6.68 -3.19 11.91
N LEU A 171 6.64 -1.88 12.15
CA LEU A 171 7.00 -1.28 13.43
C LEU A 171 6.06 -1.73 14.55
N ILE A 172 4.74 -1.70 14.31
CA ILE A 172 3.73 -2.23 15.24
C ILE A 172 3.99 -3.71 15.51
N THR A 173 4.25 -4.50 14.46
CA THR A 173 4.50 -5.94 14.59
C THR A 173 5.72 -6.24 15.46
N VAL A 174 6.77 -5.43 15.38
CA VAL A 174 7.97 -5.59 16.23
C VAL A 174 7.69 -5.25 17.67
N TYR A 175 6.96 -4.17 17.93
CA TYR A 175 6.69 -3.70 19.29
C TYR A 175 5.62 -4.52 20.01
N ASP A 176 4.62 -5.01 19.32
CA ASP A 176 3.52 -5.77 19.90
C ASP A 176 3.98 -7.19 20.30
N LYS A 177 3.78 -7.53 21.58
CA LYS A 177 4.19 -8.83 22.15
C LYS A 177 3.35 -10.00 21.65
N THR A 178 2.18 -9.76 21.10
CA THR A 178 1.24 -10.80 20.64
C THR A 178 1.72 -11.54 19.39
N PHE A 179 2.57 -10.91 18.57
CA PHE A 179 3.08 -11.54 17.36
C PHE A 179 4.16 -12.59 17.63
N PRO A 180 4.12 -13.74 16.92
CA PRO A 180 5.13 -14.78 17.02
C PRO A 180 6.53 -14.31 16.61
N SER A 181 7.57 -14.95 17.15
CA SER A 181 8.98 -14.56 16.90
C SER A 181 9.36 -14.54 15.42
N TYR A 182 8.87 -15.49 14.61
CA TYR A 182 9.19 -15.54 13.18
C TYR A 182 8.60 -14.36 12.40
N VAL A 183 7.39 -13.90 12.79
CA VAL A 183 6.77 -12.69 12.18
C VAL A 183 7.56 -11.45 12.57
N LYS A 184 7.99 -11.35 13.82
CA LYS A 184 8.84 -10.23 14.28
C LYS A 184 10.18 -10.20 13.54
N LYS A 185 10.81 -11.35 13.32
CA LYS A 185 12.07 -11.43 12.55
C LYS A 185 11.89 -10.95 11.13
N SER A 186 10.82 -11.35 10.45
CA SER A 186 10.51 -10.84 9.10
C SER A 186 10.18 -9.34 9.08
N ALA A 187 9.49 -8.83 10.10
CA ALA A 187 9.21 -7.42 10.26
C ALA A 187 10.48 -6.59 10.53
N VAL A 188 11.42 -7.09 11.37
CA VAL A 188 12.72 -6.44 11.60
C VAL A 188 13.53 -6.38 10.31
N PHE A 189 13.60 -7.50 9.55
CA PHE A 189 14.23 -7.53 8.23
C PHE A 189 13.61 -6.48 7.29
N SER A 190 12.28 -6.43 7.24
CA SER A 190 11.56 -5.46 6.43
C SER A 190 11.86 -4.02 6.85
N LEU A 191 11.82 -3.70 8.15
CA LEU A 191 12.12 -2.35 8.66
C LEU A 191 13.52 -1.88 8.27
N PHE A 192 14.52 -2.72 8.49
CA PHE A 192 15.89 -2.42 8.09
C PHE A 192 15.98 -2.15 6.57
N SER A 193 15.40 -3.04 5.78
CA SER A 193 15.38 -2.93 4.33
C SER A 193 14.61 -1.70 3.84
N ILE A 194 13.48 -1.36 4.49
CA ILE A 194 12.67 -0.18 4.16
C ILE A 194 13.45 1.10 4.39
N VAL A 195 14.19 1.21 5.51
CA VAL A 195 15.02 2.39 5.79
C VAL A 195 16.06 2.57 4.68
N LEU A 196 16.77 1.52 4.29
CA LEU A 196 17.71 1.56 3.16
C LEU A 196 17.02 1.86 1.84
N GLY A 197 15.89 1.21 1.56
CA GLY A 197 15.11 1.43 0.35
C GLY A 197 14.58 2.86 0.21
N MET A 198 14.23 3.52 1.32
CA MET A 198 13.86 4.93 1.32
C MET A 198 15.01 5.84 0.90
N LEU A 199 16.24 5.50 1.26
CA LEU A 199 17.43 6.24 0.79
C LEU A 199 17.63 6.07 -0.72
N GLY A 200 17.46 4.87 -1.26
CA GLY A 200 17.54 4.62 -2.70
C GLY A 200 16.38 5.22 -3.49
N ASN A 201 15.17 5.16 -2.94
CA ASN A 201 13.97 5.67 -3.61
C ASN A 201 13.84 7.20 -3.56
N GLN A 202 14.35 7.86 -2.52
CA GLN A 202 14.36 9.31 -2.30
C GLN A 202 12.96 9.98 -2.41
N SER A 203 11.91 9.27 -2.01
CA SER A 203 10.57 9.84 -1.97
C SER A 203 10.37 10.70 -0.73
N ARG A 204 10.28 12.01 -0.90
CA ARG A 204 10.07 13.00 0.18
C ARG A 204 8.82 12.69 0.99
N GLY A 205 7.72 12.35 0.31
CA GLY A 205 6.47 11.99 0.97
C GLY A 205 6.60 10.74 1.84
N SER A 206 7.33 9.73 1.37
CA SER A 206 7.61 8.51 2.14
C SER A 206 8.48 8.80 3.38
N TRP A 207 9.51 9.65 3.25
CA TRP A 207 10.35 10.06 4.38
C TRP A 207 9.53 10.77 5.46
N LEU A 208 8.74 11.77 5.05
CA LEU A 208 7.92 12.55 5.98
C LEU A 208 6.87 11.68 6.68
N PHE A 209 6.12 10.90 5.92
CA PHE A 209 5.05 10.06 6.45
C PHE A 209 5.59 8.98 7.39
N ASN A 210 6.64 8.26 6.99
CA ASN A 210 7.24 7.23 7.82
C ASN A 210 7.96 7.82 9.05
N GLY A 211 8.54 9.01 8.93
CA GLY A 211 9.09 9.74 10.06
C GLY A 211 8.02 10.06 11.11
N ILE A 212 6.91 10.66 10.68
CA ILE A 212 5.78 10.98 11.57
C ILE A 212 5.22 9.71 12.21
N ASN A 213 4.92 8.67 11.41
CA ASN A 213 4.39 7.43 11.95
C ASN A 213 5.38 6.73 12.89
N GLY A 214 6.67 6.74 12.56
CA GLY A 214 7.73 6.21 13.40
C GLY A 214 7.74 6.86 14.78
N VAL A 215 7.66 8.19 14.82
CA VAL A 215 7.58 8.95 16.07
C VAL A 215 6.29 8.62 16.83
N LEU A 216 5.13 8.73 16.20
CA LEU A 216 3.84 8.51 16.85
C LEU A 216 3.70 7.10 17.43
N ILE A 217 4.04 6.08 16.63
CA ILE A 217 3.96 4.68 17.06
C ILE A 217 4.94 4.42 18.21
N THR A 218 6.18 4.87 18.09
CA THR A 218 7.19 4.63 19.12
C THR A 218 6.86 5.37 20.41
N LEU A 219 6.35 6.60 20.36
CA LEU A 219 5.85 7.32 21.53
C LEU A 219 4.69 6.56 22.17
N ARG A 220 3.73 6.06 21.40
CA ARG A 220 2.62 5.25 21.94
C ARG A 220 3.11 4.02 22.72
N TYR A 221 4.13 3.33 22.21
CA TYR A 221 4.71 2.18 22.89
C TYR A 221 5.66 2.57 24.03
N SER A 222 6.24 3.76 24.04
CA SER A 222 7.12 4.24 25.12
C SER A 222 6.37 4.47 26.44
N PHE A 223 5.05 4.73 26.40
CA PHE A 223 4.20 4.74 27.60
C PHE A 223 4.13 3.37 28.30
N VAL A 224 4.40 2.27 27.55
CA VAL A 224 4.46 0.92 28.11
C VAL A 224 5.89 0.57 28.55
N ASN A 225 6.90 1.02 27.79
CA ASN A 225 8.30 0.77 28.08
C ASN A 225 9.18 1.93 27.56
N ILE A 226 9.76 2.67 28.51
CA ILE A 226 10.62 3.83 28.25
C ILE A 226 11.80 3.52 27.31
N ARG A 227 12.25 2.26 27.23
CA ARG A 227 13.36 1.83 26.36
C ARG A 227 13.09 2.14 24.89
N TYR A 228 11.81 2.24 24.46
CA TYR A 228 11.49 2.62 23.09
C TYR A 228 11.88 4.06 22.74
N LEU A 229 12.06 4.96 23.75
CA LEU A 229 12.62 6.28 23.50
C LEU A 229 14.08 6.23 23.02
N LEU A 230 14.85 5.22 23.44
CA LEU A 230 16.20 5.01 22.95
C LEU A 230 16.19 4.71 21.45
N VAL A 231 15.18 4.01 20.96
CA VAL A 231 15.01 3.73 19.52
C VAL A 231 14.81 5.05 18.74
N LEU A 232 13.99 5.98 19.26
CA LEU A 232 13.81 7.30 18.66
C LEU A 232 15.12 8.11 18.66
N LEU A 233 15.86 8.08 19.75
CA LEU A 233 17.13 8.79 19.85
C LEU A 233 18.15 8.24 18.85
N VAL A 234 18.31 6.93 18.78
CA VAL A 234 19.22 6.28 17.82
C VAL A 234 18.80 6.55 16.39
N ALA A 235 17.49 6.48 16.09
CA ALA A 235 16.97 6.81 14.77
C ALA A 235 17.22 8.28 14.41
N ALA A 236 17.01 9.22 15.33
CA ALA A 236 17.26 10.63 15.11
C ALA A 236 18.75 10.91 14.82
N ILE A 237 19.65 10.30 15.59
CA ILE A 237 21.10 10.40 15.36
C ILE A 237 21.48 9.84 13.98
N GLY A 238 21.00 8.64 13.64
CA GLY A 238 21.27 8.00 12.35
C GLY A 238 20.76 8.82 11.17
N ILE A 239 19.53 9.33 11.25
CA ILE A 239 18.96 10.22 10.24
C ILE A 239 19.81 11.50 10.10
N SER A 240 20.13 12.14 11.22
CA SER A 240 20.96 13.36 11.20
C SER A 240 22.31 13.10 10.55
N PHE A 241 22.96 11.98 10.88
CA PHE A 241 24.23 11.59 10.27
C PHE A 241 24.11 11.40 8.75
N VAL A 242 23.09 10.69 8.26
CA VAL A 242 22.85 10.48 6.83
C VAL A 242 22.67 11.80 6.09
N PHE A 243 21.87 12.72 6.63
CA PHE A 243 21.59 14.00 5.99
C PHE A 243 22.79 14.96 6.04
N THR A 244 23.60 14.93 7.09
CA THR A 244 24.80 15.77 7.20
C THR A 244 25.96 15.24 6.38
N SER A 245 26.09 13.92 6.22
CA SER A 245 27.16 13.28 5.47
C SER A 245 26.98 13.35 3.95
N ASN A 246 25.75 13.57 3.45
CA ASN A 246 25.46 13.55 2.02
C ASN A 246 24.64 14.77 1.59
N GLN A 247 25.29 15.68 0.85
CA GLN A 247 24.66 16.90 0.36
C GLN A 247 23.43 16.65 -0.53
N ALA A 248 23.41 15.55 -1.29
CA ALA A 248 22.28 15.21 -2.16
C ALA A 248 21.02 14.91 -1.35
N TYR A 249 21.12 14.16 -0.25
CA TYR A 249 20.00 13.92 0.65
C TYR A 249 19.52 15.20 1.35
N MET A 250 20.46 16.04 1.80
CA MET A 250 20.13 17.33 2.40
C MET A 250 19.42 18.25 1.39
N ALA A 251 19.91 18.35 0.17
CA ALA A 251 19.28 19.13 -0.90
C ALA A 251 17.86 18.60 -1.21
N ARG A 252 17.72 17.27 -1.29
CA ARG A 252 16.42 16.63 -1.53
C ARG A 252 15.44 16.87 -0.37
N PHE A 253 15.90 16.85 0.87
CA PHE A 253 15.09 17.19 2.03
C PHE A 253 14.65 18.66 2.02
N LYS A 254 15.59 19.59 1.79
CA LYS A 254 15.28 21.03 1.68
C LYS A 254 14.27 21.32 0.57
N SER A 255 14.32 20.60 -0.56
CA SER A 255 13.38 20.76 -1.67
C SER A 255 11.93 20.39 -1.29
N THR A 256 11.72 19.66 -0.18
CA THR A 256 10.37 19.38 0.35
C THR A 256 9.64 20.67 0.72
N PHE A 257 10.35 21.65 1.26
CA PHE A 257 9.79 22.93 1.71
C PHE A 257 9.85 24.01 0.64
N ASN A 258 10.49 23.75 -0.48
CA ASN A 258 10.56 24.68 -1.60
C ASN A 258 9.33 24.55 -2.49
N ILE A 259 8.35 25.41 -2.27
CA ILE A 259 7.06 25.39 -2.95
C ILE A 259 7.14 26.14 -4.29
N THR A 260 8.03 27.13 -4.39
CA THR A 260 8.03 28.12 -5.48
C THR A 260 8.88 27.77 -6.69
N THR A 261 9.95 26.99 -6.49
CA THR A 261 10.91 26.67 -7.59
C THR A 261 11.10 25.17 -7.85
N ASP A 262 10.65 24.31 -6.93
CA ASP A 262 10.70 22.85 -7.15
C ASP A 262 9.59 22.43 -8.12
N GLY A 263 9.98 21.96 -9.31
CA GLY A 263 9.03 21.58 -10.37
C GLY A 263 8.01 20.50 -9.98
N SER A 264 8.39 19.60 -9.08
CA SER A 264 7.47 18.56 -8.57
C SER A 264 6.40 19.15 -7.64
N ASN A 265 6.74 20.15 -6.82
CA ASN A 265 5.80 20.84 -5.95
C ASN A 265 4.89 21.78 -6.76
N LEU A 266 5.46 22.53 -7.70
CA LEU A 266 4.68 23.38 -8.62
C LEU A 266 3.69 22.55 -9.45
N GLY A 267 4.10 21.41 -9.99
CA GLY A 267 3.20 20.52 -10.72
C GLY A 267 2.00 20.07 -9.88
N ARG A 268 2.19 19.84 -8.58
CA ARG A 268 1.08 19.51 -7.67
C ARG A 268 0.13 20.69 -7.44
N ILE A 269 0.69 21.90 -7.32
CA ILE A 269 -0.11 23.12 -7.15
C ILE A 269 -1.00 23.34 -8.37
N TYR A 270 -0.45 23.18 -9.58
CA TYR A 270 -1.25 23.30 -10.81
C TYR A 270 -2.34 22.23 -10.90
N VAL A 271 -2.03 20.99 -10.51
CA VAL A 271 -3.03 19.92 -10.43
C VAL A 271 -4.13 20.28 -9.43
N TRP A 272 -3.79 20.72 -8.22
CA TRP A 272 -4.77 21.12 -7.20
C TRP A 272 -5.62 22.31 -7.62
N GLU A 273 -5.03 23.29 -8.31
CA GLU A 273 -5.79 24.41 -8.85
C GLU A 273 -6.79 23.96 -9.90
N SER A 274 -6.40 23.03 -10.77
CA SER A 274 -7.29 22.42 -11.76
C SER A 274 -8.38 21.57 -11.09
N ASP A 275 -8.03 20.78 -10.07
CA ASP A 275 -8.99 20.03 -9.28
C ASP A 275 -10.02 20.95 -8.61
N ARG A 276 -9.58 22.09 -8.07
CA ARG A 276 -10.46 23.10 -7.46
C ARG A 276 -11.46 23.67 -8.50
N ARG A 277 -11.03 23.90 -9.73
CA ARG A 277 -11.91 24.35 -10.83
C ARG A 277 -12.90 23.25 -11.19
N MET A 278 -12.45 22.00 -11.39
CA MET A 278 -13.32 20.86 -11.66
C MET A 278 -14.39 20.67 -10.58
N ILE A 279 -14.03 20.81 -9.29
CA ILE A 279 -14.99 20.72 -8.19
C ILE A 279 -16.03 21.84 -8.26
N LYS A 280 -15.64 23.06 -8.65
CA LYS A 280 -16.58 24.17 -8.80
C LYS A 280 -17.56 23.94 -9.95
N ASP A 281 -17.08 23.37 -11.06
CA ASP A 281 -17.91 23.15 -12.25
C ASP A 281 -18.80 21.90 -12.10
N HIS A 282 -18.36 20.92 -11.29
CA HIS A 282 -19.08 19.66 -11.06
C HIS A 282 -19.22 19.32 -9.54
N PRO A 283 -19.92 20.15 -8.74
CA PRO A 283 -19.83 20.09 -7.27
C PRO A 283 -20.50 18.86 -6.65
N VAL A 284 -21.47 18.24 -7.30
CA VAL A 284 -22.28 17.14 -6.71
C VAL A 284 -21.84 15.77 -7.23
N ILE A 285 -21.70 15.63 -8.51
CA ILE A 285 -21.43 14.34 -9.16
C ILE A 285 -19.94 14.17 -9.47
N GLY A 286 -19.21 15.27 -9.63
CA GLY A 286 -17.83 15.25 -10.12
C GLY A 286 -17.76 14.89 -11.59
N VAL A 287 -16.55 14.68 -12.09
CA VAL A 287 -16.28 14.38 -13.52
C VAL A 287 -16.36 12.88 -13.87
N GLY A 288 -16.58 12.03 -12.88
CA GLY A 288 -16.64 10.58 -13.06
C GLY A 288 -15.32 9.84 -12.80
N PRO A 289 -15.41 8.64 -12.20
CA PRO A 289 -14.23 7.83 -11.88
C PRO A 289 -13.42 7.47 -13.13
N GLY A 290 -12.11 7.77 -13.13
CA GLY A 290 -11.22 7.43 -14.23
C GLY A 290 -11.18 8.44 -15.39
N LEU A 291 -12.02 9.47 -15.41
CA LEU A 291 -12.02 10.50 -16.46
C LEU A 291 -11.12 11.70 -16.15
N TRP A 292 -10.60 11.81 -14.93
CA TRP A 292 -9.82 12.96 -14.50
C TRP A 292 -8.72 13.37 -15.50
N GLN A 293 -7.91 12.42 -15.97
CA GLN A 293 -6.80 12.73 -16.90
C GLN A 293 -7.27 13.27 -18.26
N LYS A 294 -8.39 12.75 -18.76
CA LYS A 294 -8.98 13.19 -20.03
C LYS A 294 -9.46 14.63 -19.89
N ILE A 295 -10.29 14.88 -18.91
CA ILE A 295 -10.91 16.21 -18.67
C ILE A 295 -9.86 17.24 -18.28
N TYR A 296 -8.85 16.87 -17.46
CA TYR A 296 -7.73 17.74 -17.16
C TYR A 296 -7.03 18.23 -18.43
N ARG A 297 -6.72 17.34 -19.38
CA ARG A 297 -6.02 17.68 -20.61
C ARG A 297 -6.87 18.53 -21.58
N GLU A 298 -8.16 18.27 -21.62
CA GLU A 298 -9.07 18.88 -22.58
C GLU A 298 -9.58 20.26 -22.14
N GLN A 299 -9.75 20.48 -20.82
CA GLN A 299 -10.48 21.65 -20.30
C GLN A 299 -9.69 22.46 -19.25
N TYR A 300 -8.75 21.85 -18.51
CA TYR A 300 -8.14 22.49 -17.34
C TYR A 300 -6.61 22.55 -17.36
N LYS A 301 -5.97 22.14 -18.46
CA LYS A 301 -4.50 22.18 -18.60
C LYS A 301 -3.96 23.58 -18.80
#